data_fa0dccd7583b7502b08a73baa2269cde
#
_entry.id   fa0dccd7583b7502b08a73baa2269cde
#
_cell.length_a   1.000
_cell.length_b   1.000
_cell.length_c   1.000
_cell.angle_alpha   90.00
_cell.angle_beta   90.00
_cell.angle_gamma   90.00
#
_symmetry.space_group_name_H-M   'P 1'
#
loop_
_entity.id
_entity.type
_entity.pdbx_description
1 polymer ?
#
loop_
_entity_poly.entity_id
_entity_poly.type
_entity_poly.pdbx_seq_one_letter_code
_entity_poly.pdbx_strand_id
1 'polypeptide(L)'
;MLAEATQSTMVIFDNELSPGNIRALEEIIGLPVLDRSALILDIFAQRAKTKEGRLQVELAQYKYLLPRLSGMGTSLSRQGGGIGTRGPGETKLESDRRHIRERINRLEEELEQVRKVRSVQRERRMKNSVPVVAIVGYTNAGKSTLLNQLTGAGIPANNRLFDTLDTTSRLLTVSDNLDVILSDTVGFIAKLPHHLVDAFRATLEELEFADLLLHVIDASDPHLEEHIAVVDKLISQLAKPETPVLKCYNKADLVYSDDIPVGKNIVAISAKRGINMDGLLKAIESALNHARHHIVVRLPYAMGGMVETLHDGAQVKKVDYTPEGIEIEAVVDGILYGRLREYIIGEC
;
A
#
# COMPACT_ATOMS: atom_id res chain seq x y z
N MET A 1 -39.88 9.68 -6.45
CA MET A 1 -39.49 9.17 -7.78
C MET A 1 -38.71 7.87 -7.66
N LEU A 2 -37.43 7.70 -8.14
CA LEU A 2 -36.75 6.40 -8.07
C LEU A 2 -36.53 5.94 -6.62
N ALA A 3 -36.06 6.82 -5.76
CA ALA A 3 -35.80 6.53 -4.35
C ALA A 3 -37.07 6.14 -3.56
N GLU A 4 -38.19 6.73 -3.87
CA GLU A 4 -39.49 6.36 -3.30
C GLU A 4 -39.97 5.00 -3.84
N ALA A 5 -39.82 4.77 -5.16
CA ALA A 5 -40.20 3.51 -5.79
C ALA A 5 -39.38 2.31 -5.25
N THR A 6 -38.15 2.55 -4.85
CA THR A 6 -37.26 1.54 -4.28
C THR A 6 -37.30 1.48 -2.75
N GLN A 7 -38.12 2.33 -2.10
CA GLN A 7 -38.18 2.46 -0.62
C GLN A 7 -36.78 2.67 0.01
N SER A 8 -35.93 3.42 -0.68
CA SER A 8 -34.57 3.67 -0.23
C SER A 8 -34.56 4.54 1.02
N THR A 9 -33.68 4.23 1.97
CA THR A 9 -33.46 5.02 3.19
C THR A 9 -32.29 5.98 3.07
N MET A 10 -31.49 5.89 2.00
CA MET A 10 -30.28 6.62 1.74
C MET A 10 -29.96 6.60 0.24
N VAL A 11 -29.23 7.61 -0.23
CA VAL A 11 -28.72 7.67 -1.61
C VAL A 11 -27.20 7.75 -1.59
N ILE A 12 -26.53 6.91 -2.39
CA ILE A 12 -25.06 6.86 -2.50
C ILE A 12 -24.68 7.30 -3.91
N PHE A 13 -23.78 8.27 -4.00
CA PHE A 13 -23.19 8.73 -5.26
C PHE A 13 -21.81 8.15 -5.46
N ASP A 14 -21.54 7.58 -6.64
CA ASP A 14 -20.21 7.06 -7.01
C ASP A 14 -19.20 8.16 -7.37
N ASN A 15 -19.51 9.40 -7.09
CA ASN A 15 -18.66 10.56 -7.30
C ASN A 15 -18.31 11.21 -5.96
N GLU A 16 -17.20 11.94 -5.93
CA GLU A 16 -16.90 12.84 -4.82
C GLU A 16 -17.78 14.09 -4.92
N LEU A 17 -18.47 14.44 -3.82
CA LEU A 17 -19.37 15.56 -3.77
C LEU A 17 -18.82 16.67 -2.86
N SER A 18 -18.99 17.91 -3.31
CA SER A 18 -18.74 19.06 -2.44
C SER A 18 -19.77 19.11 -1.29
N PRO A 19 -19.42 19.71 -0.14
CA PRO A 19 -20.36 19.88 0.97
C PRO A 19 -21.66 20.59 0.57
N GLY A 20 -21.58 21.53 -0.37
CA GLY A 20 -22.75 22.25 -0.91
C GLY A 20 -23.65 21.36 -1.75
N ASN A 21 -23.05 20.51 -2.60
CA ASN A 21 -23.80 19.57 -3.44
C ASN A 21 -24.53 18.51 -2.60
N ILE A 22 -23.88 17.97 -1.56
CA ILE A 22 -24.53 17.00 -0.66
C ILE A 22 -25.81 17.60 -0.09
N ARG A 23 -25.76 18.82 0.46
CA ARG A 23 -26.93 19.48 1.05
C ARG A 23 -28.02 19.75 0.04
N ALA A 24 -27.66 20.31 -1.12
CA ALA A 24 -28.65 20.60 -2.17
C ALA A 24 -29.36 19.30 -2.61
N LEU A 25 -28.62 18.19 -2.68
CA LEU A 25 -29.19 16.90 -3.01
C LEU A 25 -30.08 16.35 -1.87
N GLU A 26 -29.66 16.47 -0.61
CA GLU A 26 -30.48 16.09 0.55
C GLU A 26 -31.78 16.89 0.65
N GLU A 27 -31.72 18.22 0.38
CA GLU A 27 -32.91 19.08 0.35
C GLU A 27 -33.88 18.67 -0.77
N ILE A 28 -33.36 18.28 -1.95
CA ILE A 28 -34.20 17.88 -3.09
C ILE A 28 -34.77 16.50 -2.92
N ILE A 29 -33.94 15.55 -2.43
CA ILE A 29 -34.28 14.12 -2.36
C ILE A 29 -35.07 13.80 -1.08
N GLY A 30 -34.83 14.53 0.00
CA GLY A 30 -35.41 14.27 1.33
C GLY A 30 -34.82 13.06 2.04
N LEU A 31 -33.68 12.54 1.59
CA LEU A 31 -32.98 11.40 2.16
C LEU A 31 -31.51 11.75 2.41
N PRO A 32 -30.82 11.08 3.36
CA PRO A 32 -29.39 11.22 3.55
C PRO A 32 -28.62 10.89 2.27
N VAL A 33 -27.61 11.71 1.95
CA VAL A 33 -26.74 11.52 0.78
C VAL A 33 -25.32 11.23 1.24
N LEU A 34 -24.78 10.13 0.79
CA LEU A 34 -23.36 9.80 0.92
C LEU A 34 -22.66 9.90 -0.43
N ASP A 35 -21.44 10.40 -0.41
CA ASP A 35 -20.55 10.32 -1.54
C ASP A 35 -19.64 9.08 -1.43
N ARG A 36 -18.90 8.80 -2.51
CA ARG A 36 -17.96 7.69 -2.59
C ARG A 36 -16.91 7.73 -1.46
N SER A 37 -16.42 8.94 -1.12
CA SER A 37 -15.39 9.13 -0.08
C SER A 37 -15.91 8.76 1.31
N ALA A 38 -17.13 9.17 1.65
CA ALA A 38 -17.75 8.83 2.93
C ALA A 38 -17.95 7.31 3.07
N LEU A 39 -18.43 6.66 2.00
CA LEU A 39 -18.63 5.21 2.00
C LEU A 39 -17.32 4.44 2.18
N ILE A 40 -16.25 4.84 1.47
CA ILE A 40 -14.93 4.19 1.59
C ILE A 40 -14.38 4.38 3.02
N LEU A 41 -14.49 5.58 3.60
CA LEU A 41 -14.06 5.86 4.97
C LEU A 41 -14.82 5.02 6.01
N ASP A 42 -16.11 4.80 5.81
CA ASP A 42 -16.89 3.95 6.71
C ASP A 42 -16.46 2.48 6.62
N ILE A 43 -16.25 1.96 5.40
CA ILE A 43 -15.70 0.61 5.19
C ILE A 43 -14.34 0.48 5.90
N PHE A 44 -13.47 1.45 5.77
CA PHE A 44 -12.15 1.45 6.40
C PHE A 44 -12.24 1.52 7.93
N ALA A 45 -13.15 2.31 8.49
CA ALA A 45 -13.37 2.37 9.93
C ALA A 45 -13.77 1.01 10.52
N GLN A 46 -14.57 0.26 9.79
CA GLN A 46 -14.97 -1.09 10.19
C GLN A 46 -13.84 -2.13 10.05
N ARG A 47 -12.83 -1.88 9.18
CA ARG A 47 -11.74 -2.81 8.87
C ARG A 47 -10.46 -2.56 9.66
N ALA A 48 -10.22 -1.34 10.11
CA ALA A 48 -9.03 -0.96 10.87
C ALA A 48 -8.94 -1.73 12.20
N LYS A 49 -7.98 -2.63 12.31
CA LYS A 49 -7.74 -3.44 13.52
C LYS A 49 -6.53 -2.94 14.30
N THR A 50 -5.47 -2.52 13.61
CA THR A 50 -4.26 -2.01 14.25
C THR A 50 -4.47 -0.62 14.82
N LYS A 51 -3.64 -0.24 15.80
CA LYS A 51 -3.63 1.13 16.33
C LYS A 51 -3.37 2.14 15.21
N GLU A 52 -2.42 1.84 14.33
CA GLU A 52 -2.05 2.71 13.22
C GLU A 52 -3.19 2.88 12.21
N GLY A 53 -3.79 1.77 11.74
CA GLY A 53 -4.91 1.81 10.81
C GLY A 53 -6.09 2.62 11.38
N ARG A 54 -6.40 2.47 12.67
CA ARG A 54 -7.45 3.27 13.34
C ARG A 54 -7.12 4.75 13.36
N LEU A 55 -5.87 5.12 13.70
CA LEU A 55 -5.44 6.53 13.70
C LEU A 55 -5.50 7.13 12.29
N GLN A 56 -5.10 6.39 11.27
CA GLN A 56 -5.15 6.83 9.87
C GLN A 56 -6.59 7.07 9.40
N VAL A 57 -7.48 6.11 9.68
CA VAL A 57 -8.89 6.24 9.29
C VAL A 57 -9.55 7.40 10.04
N GLU A 58 -9.32 7.52 11.35
CA GLU A 58 -9.85 8.62 12.15
C GLU A 58 -9.36 9.98 11.63
N LEU A 59 -8.07 10.10 11.32
CA LEU A 59 -7.51 11.30 10.70
C LEU A 59 -8.17 11.64 9.37
N ALA A 60 -8.36 10.65 8.49
CA ALA A 60 -9.02 10.83 7.21
C ALA A 60 -10.49 11.25 7.38
N GLN A 61 -11.21 10.67 8.33
CA GLN A 61 -12.59 11.05 8.65
C GLN A 61 -12.68 12.52 9.13
N TYR A 62 -11.79 12.96 10.02
CA TYR A 62 -11.79 14.35 10.45
C TYR A 62 -11.37 15.31 9.35
N LYS A 63 -10.41 14.97 8.49
CA LYS A 63 -10.04 15.77 7.32
C LYS A 63 -11.19 15.85 6.31
N TYR A 64 -11.96 14.79 6.13
CA TYR A 64 -13.17 14.78 5.30
C TYR A 64 -14.30 15.62 5.92
N LEU A 65 -14.49 15.57 7.23
CA LEU A 65 -15.56 16.24 7.95
C LEU A 65 -15.32 17.75 8.08
N LEU A 66 -14.07 18.17 8.33
CA LEU A 66 -13.72 19.58 8.63
C LEU A 66 -14.26 20.60 7.60
N PRO A 67 -14.11 20.42 6.27
CA PRO A 67 -14.70 21.35 5.29
C PRO A 67 -16.23 21.27 5.25
N ARG A 68 -16.82 20.15 5.65
CA ARG A 68 -18.27 19.90 5.62
C ARG A 68 -19.03 20.59 6.76
N LEU A 69 -18.36 20.92 7.84
CA LEU A 69 -18.92 21.72 8.93
C LEU A 69 -19.22 23.17 8.52
N SER A 70 -18.60 23.69 7.48
CA SER A 70 -18.71 25.11 7.09
C SER A 70 -20.08 25.56 6.62
N GLY A 71 -21.11 24.79 6.69
CA GLY A 71 -22.43 25.19 6.26
C GLY A 71 -23.56 24.77 7.18
N MET A 72 -23.26 24.08 8.26
CA MET A 72 -24.27 23.80 9.31
C MET A 72 -24.66 25.05 10.11
N GLY A 73 -23.79 26.10 10.10
CA GLY A 73 -24.05 27.35 10.83
C GLY A 73 -25.22 28.16 10.30
N THR A 74 -25.55 28.11 9.00
CA THR A 74 -26.66 28.88 8.42
C THR A 74 -28.04 28.34 8.77
N SER A 75 -28.18 27.05 9.04
CA SER A 75 -29.43 26.44 9.51
C SER A 75 -29.69 26.73 11.00
N LEU A 76 -28.63 26.82 11.81
CA LEU A 76 -28.70 27.13 13.24
C LEU A 76 -28.85 28.63 13.51
N SER A 77 -28.31 29.50 12.64
CA SER A 77 -28.46 30.97 12.77
C SER A 77 -29.82 31.50 12.31
N ARG A 78 -30.60 30.76 11.52
CA ARG A 78 -32.00 31.11 11.17
C ARG A 78 -32.97 31.03 12.34
N GLN A 79 -32.65 30.39 13.44
CA GLN A 79 -33.47 30.27 14.66
C GLN A 79 -33.25 31.40 15.68
N GLY A 80 -32.26 32.27 15.49
CA GLY A 80 -31.94 33.38 16.39
C GLY A 80 -32.04 34.73 15.69
N GLY A 81 -33.24 35.35 15.65
CA GLY A 81 -33.44 36.65 15.09
C GLY A 81 -32.77 37.76 15.90
N GLY A 82 -31.90 38.55 15.27
CA GLY A 82 -31.32 39.77 15.83
C GLY A 82 -30.27 40.36 14.90
N ILE A 83 -30.52 41.59 14.42
CA ILE A 83 -29.61 42.36 13.57
C ILE A 83 -28.34 42.67 14.37
N GLY A 84 -27.17 42.17 13.98
CA GLY A 84 -25.87 42.70 14.37
C GLY A 84 -25.10 41.97 15.50
N THR A 85 -25.56 40.84 16.00
CA THR A 85 -24.81 40.05 17.00
C THR A 85 -24.36 38.69 16.39
N ARG A 86 -23.10 38.34 16.56
CA ARG A 86 -22.60 36.98 16.33
C ARG A 86 -23.48 36.00 17.12
N GLY A 87 -24.35 35.26 16.44
CA GLY A 87 -25.30 34.38 17.09
C GLY A 87 -24.58 33.19 17.77
N PRO A 88 -25.21 32.58 18.82
CA PRO A 88 -24.63 31.42 19.52
C PRO A 88 -24.32 30.22 18.62
N GLY A 89 -24.90 30.15 17.41
CA GLY A 89 -24.59 29.12 16.41
C GLY A 89 -23.25 29.30 15.71
N GLU A 90 -22.78 30.53 15.47
CA GLU A 90 -21.44 30.79 14.90
C GLU A 90 -20.34 30.43 15.87
N THR A 91 -20.47 30.79 17.16
CA THR A 91 -19.50 30.42 18.19
C THR A 91 -19.41 28.93 18.43
N LYS A 92 -20.53 28.21 18.36
CA LYS A 92 -20.56 26.75 18.49
C LYS A 92 -19.83 26.08 17.30
N LEU A 93 -20.14 26.51 16.09
CA LEU A 93 -19.48 25.99 14.88
C LEU A 93 -17.96 26.24 14.90
N GLU A 94 -17.55 27.43 15.33
CA GLU A 94 -16.14 27.79 15.42
C GLU A 94 -15.42 26.98 16.50
N SER A 95 -16.09 26.72 17.63
CA SER A 95 -15.61 25.82 18.68
C SER A 95 -15.46 24.39 18.15
N ASP A 96 -16.47 23.85 17.46
CA ASP A 96 -16.43 22.50 16.90
C ASP A 96 -15.28 22.35 15.86
N ARG A 97 -15.11 23.37 15.00
CA ARG A 97 -13.98 23.40 14.04
C ARG A 97 -12.62 23.42 14.72
N ARG A 98 -12.48 24.18 15.83
CA ARG A 98 -11.26 24.22 16.62
C ARG A 98 -10.97 22.85 17.24
N HIS A 99 -11.96 22.23 17.88
CA HIS A 99 -11.80 20.89 18.45
C HIS A 99 -11.37 19.85 17.42
N ILE A 100 -11.96 19.89 16.21
CA ILE A 100 -11.58 18.97 15.13
C ILE A 100 -10.15 19.24 14.66
N ARG A 101 -9.73 20.51 14.50
CA ARG A 101 -8.33 20.83 14.15
C ARG A 101 -7.35 20.34 15.21
N GLU A 102 -7.65 20.56 16.49
CA GLU A 102 -6.85 20.06 17.60
C GLU A 102 -6.75 18.53 17.57
N ARG A 103 -7.85 17.84 17.24
CA ARG A 103 -7.85 16.38 17.10
C ARG A 103 -7.01 15.91 15.92
N ILE A 104 -7.11 16.59 14.78
CA ILE A 104 -6.27 16.33 13.60
C ILE A 104 -4.78 16.44 13.98
N ASN A 105 -4.37 17.53 14.61
CA ASN A 105 -2.98 17.75 15.00
C ASN A 105 -2.47 16.63 15.94
N ARG A 106 -3.26 16.24 16.94
CA ARG A 106 -2.89 15.13 17.84
C ARG A 106 -2.75 13.79 17.09
N LEU A 107 -3.67 13.50 16.17
CA LEU A 107 -3.59 12.29 15.36
C LEU A 107 -2.36 12.27 14.45
N GLU A 108 -1.99 13.42 13.87
CA GLU A 108 -0.77 13.56 13.06
C GLU A 108 0.49 13.34 13.92
N GLU A 109 0.53 13.88 15.13
CA GLU A 109 1.62 13.64 16.08
C GLU A 109 1.72 12.16 16.51
N GLU A 110 0.59 11.52 16.81
CA GLU A 110 0.56 10.09 17.16
C GLU A 110 1.03 9.21 16.00
N LEU A 111 0.61 9.51 14.77
CA LEU A 111 1.06 8.80 13.57
C LEU A 111 2.55 8.98 13.31
N GLU A 112 3.09 10.18 13.54
CA GLU A 112 4.52 10.42 13.41
C GLU A 112 5.35 9.58 14.40
N GLN A 113 4.85 9.38 15.63
CA GLN A 113 5.50 8.47 16.59
C GLN A 113 5.47 7.01 16.09
N VAL A 114 4.36 6.57 15.52
CA VAL A 114 4.27 5.22 14.93
C VAL A 114 5.25 5.05 13.78
N ARG A 115 5.38 6.05 12.92
CA ARG A 115 6.36 6.06 11.81
C ARG A 115 7.81 5.93 12.29
N LYS A 116 8.18 6.66 13.35
CA LYS A 116 9.52 6.56 13.96
C LYS A 116 9.82 5.16 14.47
N VAL A 117 8.87 4.52 15.12
CA VAL A 117 9.03 3.12 15.58
C VAL A 117 9.20 2.16 14.39
N ARG A 118 8.42 2.36 13.32
CA ARG A 118 8.54 1.57 12.10
C ARG A 118 9.91 1.74 11.42
N SER A 119 10.43 2.98 11.32
CA SER A 119 11.74 3.20 10.69
C SER A 119 12.85 2.43 11.41
N VAL A 120 12.86 2.45 12.74
CA VAL A 120 13.82 1.67 13.55
C VAL A 120 13.67 0.15 13.33
N GLN A 121 12.43 -0.34 13.27
CA GLN A 121 12.20 -1.78 12.97
C GLN A 121 12.65 -2.14 11.55
N ARG A 122 12.45 -1.24 10.59
CA ARG A 122 12.88 -1.40 9.20
C ARG A 122 14.39 -1.44 9.09
N GLU A 123 15.12 -0.54 9.73
CA GLU A 123 16.58 -0.54 9.78
C GLU A 123 17.13 -1.88 10.31
N ARG A 124 16.49 -2.44 11.35
CA ARG A 124 16.86 -3.76 11.87
C ARG A 124 16.59 -4.89 10.86
N ARG A 125 15.51 -4.80 10.07
CA ARG A 125 15.20 -5.78 9.00
C ARG A 125 16.21 -5.70 7.86
N MET A 126 16.59 -4.48 7.45
CA MET A 126 17.63 -4.27 6.42
C MET A 126 18.97 -4.87 6.83
N LYS A 127 19.34 -4.79 8.11
CA LYS A 127 20.54 -5.45 8.63
C LYS A 127 20.50 -6.98 8.53
N ASN A 128 19.31 -7.58 8.57
CA ASN A 128 19.16 -9.03 8.47
C ASN A 128 19.10 -9.55 7.01
N SER A 129 19.20 -8.66 6.01
CA SER A 129 19.25 -8.98 4.56
C SER A 129 18.11 -9.87 4.04
N VAL A 130 16.94 -9.91 4.72
CA VAL A 130 15.76 -10.65 4.24
C VAL A 130 14.97 -9.79 3.29
N PRO A 131 14.82 -10.17 1.99
CA PRO A 131 14.11 -9.38 1.01
C PRO A 131 12.63 -9.23 1.35
N VAL A 132 12.07 -8.08 0.96
CA VAL A 132 10.64 -7.76 1.12
C VAL A 132 9.93 -7.86 -0.23
N VAL A 133 8.93 -8.73 -0.31
CA VAL A 133 8.02 -8.85 -1.44
C VAL A 133 6.68 -8.22 -1.08
N ALA A 134 6.35 -7.09 -1.67
CA ALA A 134 5.07 -6.43 -1.43
C ALA A 134 4.01 -6.88 -2.44
N ILE A 135 2.89 -7.41 -1.92
CA ILE A 135 1.76 -7.81 -2.74
C ILE A 135 0.91 -6.57 -3.03
N VAL A 136 0.74 -6.25 -4.29
CA VAL A 136 -0.07 -5.12 -4.76
C VAL A 136 -1.15 -5.62 -5.73
N GLY A 137 -2.20 -4.86 -5.91
CA GLY A 137 -3.24 -5.20 -6.87
C GLY A 137 -4.57 -4.58 -6.54
N TYR A 138 -5.49 -4.64 -7.49
CA TYR A 138 -6.82 -4.10 -7.32
C TYR A 138 -7.59 -4.81 -6.20
N THR A 139 -8.64 -4.16 -5.65
CA THR A 139 -9.49 -4.81 -4.65
C THR A 139 -10.10 -6.09 -5.23
N ASN A 140 -10.19 -7.13 -4.40
CA ASN A 140 -10.71 -8.44 -4.78
C ASN A 140 -9.90 -9.22 -5.85
N ALA A 141 -8.69 -8.81 -6.19
CA ALA A 141 -7.80 -9.57 -7.08
C ALA A 141 -7.29 -10.89 -6.44
N GLY A 142 -7.50 -11.07 -5.14
CA GLY A 142 -7.15 -12.29 -4.41
C GLY A 142 -5.83 -12.22 -3.65
N LYS A 143 -5.34 -11.02 -3.30
CA LYS A 143 -4.09 -10.81 -2.55
C LYS A 143 -4.04 -11.56 -1.23
N SER A 144 -5.04 -11.38 -0.36
CA SER A 144 -5.11 -12.05 0.94
C SER A 144 -5.31 -13.56 0.82
N THR A 145 -6.00 -14.03 -0.24
CA THR A 145 -6.09 -15.46 -0.56
C THR A 145 -4.71 -16.02 -0.93
N LEU A 146 -3.96 -15.28 -1.74
CA LEU A 146 -2.60 -15.67 -2.13
C LEU A 146 -1.66 -15.70 -0.93
N LEU A 147 -1.70 -14.67 -0.08
CA LEU A 147 -0.90 -14.65 1.16
C LEU A 147 -1.21 -15.86 2.05
N ASN A 148 -2.50 -16.19 2.23
CA ASN A 148 -2.90 -17.36 3.01
C ASN A 148 -2.40 -18.67 2.38
N GLN A 149 -2.51 -18.80 1.06
CA GLN A 149 -2.08 -20.00 0.35
C GLN A 149 -0.58 -20.24 0.47
N LEU A 150 0.22 -19.17 0.43
CA LEU A 150 1.68 -19.26 0.52
C LEU A 150 2.20 -19.43 1.97
N THR A 151 1.50 -18.84 2.96
CA THR A 151 2.03 -18.76 4.33
C THR A 151 1.22 -19.52 5.37
N GLY A 152 0.05 -20.05 5.02
CA GLY A 152 -0.87 -20.67 5.99
C GLY A 152 -1.44 -19.70 7.04
N ALA A 153 -1.41 -18.40 6.80
CA ALA A 153 -1.64 -17.36 7.82
C ALA A 153 -3.09 -17.29 8.35
N GLY A 154 -4.08 -17.89 7.67
CA GLY A 154 -5.49 -17.91 8.11
C GLY A 154 -6.14 -16.51 8.18
N ILE A 155 -5.67 -15.55 7.39
CA ILE A 155 -6.23 -14.19 7.33
C ILE A 155 -7.62 -14.27 6.68
N PRO A 156 -8.64 -13.53 7.18
CA PRO A 156 -9.93 -13.49 6.52
C PRO A 156 -9.79 -13.06 5.06
N ALA A 157 -10.14 -13.93 4.14
CA ALA A 157 -10.11 -13.68 2.69
C ALA A 157 -11.53 -13.87 2.16
N ASN A 158 -12.35 -12.85 2.35
CA ASN A 158 -13.73 -12.84 1.88
C ASN A 158 -13.83 -12.14 0.53
N ASN A 159 -14.87 -12.42 -0.21
CA ASN A 159 -15.15 -11.74 -1.48
C ASN A 159 -15.72 -10.33 -1.22
N ARG A 160 -14.97 -9.48 -0.52
CA ARG A 160 -15.37 -8.13 -0.09
C ARG A 160 -14.31 -7.11 -0.47
N LEU A 161 -14.75 -5.90 -0.81
CA LEU A 161 -13.84 -4.77 -1.07
C LEU A 161 -13.09 -4.40 0.21
N PHE A 162 -11.79 -4.12 0.09
CA PHE A 162 -10.91 -3.66 1.17
C PHE A 162 -10.89 -4.62 2.39
N ASP A 163 -10.76 -5.92 2.13
CA ASP A 163 -10.70 -6.92 3.20
C ASP A 163 -9.45 -6.75 4.07
N THR A 164 -8.35 -6.28 3.46
CA THR A 164 -7.10 -5.92 4.14
C THR A 164 -6.91 -4.40 4.11
N LEU A 165 -6.90 -3.77 5.28
CA LEU A 165 -6.54 -2.37 5.47
C LEU A 165 -5.18 -2.24 6.15
N ASP A 166 -4.91 -3.08 7.12
CA ASP A 166 -3.67 -3.13 7.86
C ASP A 166 -2.65 -4.02 7.13
N THR A 167 -1.43 -3.55 6.98
CA THR A 167 -0.35 -4.36 6.38
C THR A 167 -0.09 -5.60 7.24
N THR A 168 -0.07 -6.74 6.60
CA THR A 168 0.27 -8.02 7.25
C THR A 168 1.52 -8.57 6.61
N SER A 169 2.60 -8.66 7.37
CA SER A 169 3.86 -9.23 6.90
C SER A 169 4.05 -10.64 7.46
N ARG A 170 4.51 -11.57 6.63
CA ARG A 170 4.79 -12.96 6.97
C ARG A 170 6.09 -13.42 6.34
N LEU A 171 6.84 -14.23 7.06
CA LEU A 171 7.99 -14.91 6.50
C LEU A 171 7.50 -16.02 5.56
N LEU A 172 8.12 -16.12 4.39
CA LEU A 172 7.87 -17.14 3.39
C LEU A 172 9.20 -17.71 2.94
N THR A 173 9.38 -19.02 3.05
CA THR A 173 10.49 -19.72 2.44
C THR A 173 10.18 -19.96 0.96
N VAL A 174 10.94 -19.34 0.09
CA VAL A 174 10.77 -19.42 -1.38
C VAL A 174 11.55 -20.62 -1.94
N SER A 175 12.76 -20.83 -1.44
CA SER A 175 13.60 -22.00 -1.73
C SER A 175 14.49 -22.31 -0.52
N ASP A 176 15.28 -23.40 -0.58
CA ASP A 176 16.15 -23.83 0.53
C ASP A 176 17.11 -22.74 1.01
N ASN A 177 17.42 -21.76 0.15
CA ASN A 177 18.38 -20.69 0.43
C ASN A 177 17.76 -19.29 0.42
N LEU A 178 16.45 -19.15 0.26
CA LEU A 178 15.80 -17.85 0.14
C LEU A 178 14.53 -17.76 0.97
N ASP A 179 14.63 -17.02 2.07
CA ASP A 179 13.49 -16.54 2.82
C ASP A 179 13.16 -15.11 2.40
N VAL A 180 11.88 -14.78 2.32
CA VAL A 180 11.40 -13.43 2.03
C VAL A 180 10.33 -13.02 3.05
N ILE A 181 10.19 -11.72 3.25
CA ILE A 181 9.05 -11.16 3.97
C ILE A 181 7.98 -10.82 2.94
N LEU A 182 6.90 -11.59 2.93
CA LEU A 182 5.73 -11.31 2.10
C LEU A 182 4.81 -10.35 2.83
N SER A 183 4.57 -9.16 2.26
CA SER A 183 3.73 -8.11 2.87
C SER A 183 2.49 -7.87 2.03
N ASP A 184 1.29 -8.09 2.61
CA ASP A 184 0.02 -7.72 1.98
C ASP A 184 -0.22 -6.21 2.13
N THR A 185 -0.72 -5.58 1.09
CA THR A 185 -1.03 -4.16 1.07
C THR A 185 -2.54 -3.93 0.90
N VAL A 186 -2.97 -2.70 1.14
CA VAL A 186 -4.35 -2.29 0.88
C VAL A 186 -4.69 -2.50 -0.60
N GLY A 187 -5.86 -3.07 -0.87
CA GLY A 187 -6.36 -3.20 -2.23
C GLY A 187 -6.64 -1.84 -2.86
N PHE A 188 -6.15 -1.63 -4.08
CA PHE A 188 -6.41 -0.41 -4.83
C PHE A 188 -7.80 -0.40 -5.45
N ILE A 189 -8.35 0.77 -5.65
CA ILE A 189 -9.63 1.00 -6.34
C ILE A 189 -9.50 2.20 -7.27
N ALA A 190 -10.20 2.15 -8.38
CA ALA A 190 -10.27 3.30 -9.31
C ALA A 190 -10.86 4.54 -8.60
N LYS A 191 -10.41 5.73 -9.01
CA LYS A 191 -10.90 7.01 -8.48
C LYS A 191 -10.77 7.12 -6.95
N LEU A 192 -9.67 6.62 -6.37
CA LEU A 192 -9.41 6.82 -4.95
C LEU A 192 -9.17 8.31 -4.67
N PRO A 193 -9.94 8.94 -3.78
CA PRO A 193 -9.76 10.36 -3.46
C PRO A 193 -8.37 10.67 -2.93
N HIS A 194 -7.76 11.77 -3.35
CA HIS A 194 -6.39 12.14 -2.98
C HIS A 194 -6.18 12.21 -1.46
N HIS A 195 -7.15 12.74 -0.71
CA HIS A 195 -7.06 12.81 0.75
C HIS A 195 -7.06 11.43 1.43
N LEU A 196 -7.61 10.39 0.77
CA LEU A 196 -7.51 9.01 1.24
C LEU A 196 -6.15 8.40 0.91
N VAL A 197 -5.57 8.71 -0.26
CA VAL A 197 -4.20 8.29 -0.59
C VAL A 197 -3.21 8.81 0.46
N ASP A 198 -3.33 10.09 0.83
CA ASP A 198 -2.48 10.70 1.87
C ASP A 198 -2.68 10.04 3.25
N ALA A 199 -3.91 9.71 3.60
CA ALA A 199 -4.21 9.03 4.86
C ALA A 199 -3.57 7.62 4.93
N PHE A 200 -3.52 6.90 3.80
CA PHE A 200 -2.94 5.55 3.69
C PHE A 200 -1.49 5.54 3.24
N ARG A 201 -0.87 6.71 3.07
CA ARG A 201 0.53 6.81 2.63
C ARG A 201 1.45 5.91 3.44
N ALA A 202 1.26 5.80 4.75
CA ALA A 202 2.08 4.97 5.60
C ALA A 202 1.95 3.46 5.32
N THR A 203 0.76 2.99 4.91
CA THR A 203 0.58 1.59 4.47
C THR A 203 1.14 1.36 3.08
N LEU A 204 1.19 2.42 2.26
CA LEU A 204 1.77 2.41 0.92
C LEU A 204 3.29 2.60 0.92
N GLU A 205 3.88 3.08 2.01
CA GLU A 205 5.34 3.17 2.20
C GLU A 205 6.03 1.80 2.07
N GLU A 206 5.33 0.70 2.33
CA GLU A 206 5.88 -0.65 2.11
C GLU A 206 6.28 -0.88 0.63
N LEU A 207 5.66 -0.18 -0.33
CA LEU A 207 6.01 -0.26 -1.75
C LEU A 207 7.37 0.40 -2.05
N GLU A 208 7.66 1.51 -1.37
CA GLU A 208 8.92 2.24 -1.51
C GLU A 208 10.14 1.40 -1.08
N PHE A 209 9.92 0.50 -0.12
CA PHE A 209 10.99 -0.30 0.49
C PHE A 209 10.95 -1.77 0.09
N ALA A 210 10.08 -2.14 -0.85
CA ALA A 210 10.03 -3.49 -1.38
C ALA A 210 11.20 -3.76 -2.33
N ASP A 211 11.77 -4.98 -2.24
CA ASP A 211 12.77 -5.49 -3.17
C ASP A 211 12.12 -6.08 -4.43
N LEU A 212 10.83 -6.45 -4.32
CA LEU A 212 10.00 -6.96 -5.43
C LEU A 212 8.55 -6.58 -5.19
N LEU A 213 7.88 -6.12 -6.24
CA LEU A 213 6.43 -5.92 -6.26
C LEU A 213 5.74 -7.09 -6.95
N LEU A 214 4.87 -7.78 -6.22
CA LEU A 214 4.02 -8.84 -6.76
C LEU A 214 2.65 -8.24 -7.11
N HIS A 215 2.46 -7.87 -8.37
CA HIS A 215 1.21 -7.29 -8.86
C HIS A 215 0.20 -8.40 -9.16
N VAL A 216 -0.73 -8.61 -8.22
CA VAL A 216 -1.81 -9.62 -8.35
C VAL A 216 -2.96 -9.03 -9.15
N ILE A 217 -3.30 -9.70 -10.24
CA ILE A 217 -4.27 -9.28 -11.25
C ILE A 217 -5.37 -10.34 -11.31
N ASP A 218 -6.64 -9.93 -11.28
CA ASP A 218 -7.77 -10.82 -11.50
C ASP A 218 -7.91 -11.10 -13.01
N ALA A 219 -7.49 -12.27 -13.46
CA ALA A 219 -7.55 -12.64 -14.88
C ALA A 219 -8.99 -12.73 -15.42
N SER A 220 -9.98 -12.93 -14.55
CA SER A 220 -11.39 -13.08 -14.93
C SER A 220 -12.18 -11.76 -14.97
N ASP A 221 -11.52 -10.63 -14.64
CA ASP A 221 -12.21 -9.34 -14.57
C ASP A 221 -12.42 -8.74 -15.96
N PRO A 222 -13.64 -8.36 -16.35
CA PRO A 222 -13.89 -7.72 -17.65
C PRO A 222 -13.23 -6.35 -17.81
N HIS A 223 -12.84 -5.69 -16.70
CA HIS A 223 -12.14 -4.40 -16.69
C HIS A 223 -10.64 -4.55 -16.37
N LEU A 224 -10.05 -5.70 -16.71
CA LEU A 224 -8.69 -6.09 -16.40
C LEU A 224 -7.65 -5.00 -16.73
N GLU A 225 -7.69 -4.47 -17.95
CA GLU A 225 -6.73 -3.47 -18.42
C GLU A 225 -6.82 -2.14 -17.66
N GLU A 226 -8.05 -1.70 -17.36
CA GLU A 226 -8.28 -0.49 -16.56
C GLU A 226 -7.74 -0.66 -15.15
N HIS A 227 -7.95 -1.82 -14.55
CA HIS A 227 -7.44 -2.14 -13.20
C HIS A 227 -5.92 -2.23 -13.16
N ILE A 228 -5.31 -2.83 -14.18
CA ILE A 228 -3.83 -2.85 -14.34
C ILE A 228 -3.30 -1.42 -14.42
N ALA A 229 -3.89 -0.59 -15.29
CA ALA A 229 -3.44 0.80 -15.48
C ALA A 229 -3.52 1.63 -14.18
N VAL A 230 -4.57 1.44 -13.38
CA VAL A 230 -4.72 2.11 -12.06
C VAL A 230 -3.60 1.70 -11.12
N VAL A 231 -3.29 0.40 -11.03
CA VAL A 231 -2.25 -0.12 -10.14
C VAL A 231 -0.86 0.27 -10.63
N ASP A 232 -0.57 0.14 -11.93
CA ASP A 232 0.72 0.51 -12.52
C ASP A 232 1.01 2.02 -12.32
N LYS A 233 -0.01 2.89 -12.42
CA LYS A 233 0.13 4.32 -12.11
C LYS A 233 0.51 4.56 -10.65
N LEU A 234 -0.08 3.84 -9.72
CA LEU A 234 0.24 3.97 -8.29
C LEU A 234 1.62 3.42 -7.97
N ILE A 235 2.00 2.29 -8.56
CA ILE A 235 3.35 1.74 -8.46
C ILE A 235 4.38 2.77 -8.92
N SER A 236 4.17 3.39 -10.08
CA SER A 236 5.11 4.41 -10.61
C SER A 236 5.24 5.67 -9.74
N GLN A 237 4.26 5.96 -8.90
CA GLN A 237 4.28 7.10 -7.97
C GLN A 237 4.90 6.79 -6.61
N LEU A 238 4.85 5.53 -6.18
CA LEU A 238 5.16 5.13 -4.81
C LEU A 238 6.39 4.24 -4.69
N ALA A 239 6.66 3.42 -5.69
CA ALA A 239 7.81 2.52 -5.70
C ALA A 239 9.05 3.20 -6.30
N LYS A 240 10.21 2.65 -5.99
CA LYS A 240 11.46 3.08 -6.65
C LYS A 240 11.46 2.59 -8.09
N PRO A 241 12.01 3.39 -9.04
CA PRO A 241 12.02 3.03 -10.46
C PRO A 241 12.71 1.69 -10.77
N GLU A 242 13.71 1.32 -9.96
CA GLU A 242 14.50 0.10 -10.09
C GLU A 242 13.82 -1.14 -9.50
N THR A 243 12.75 -0.98 -8.71
CA THR A 243 12.07 -2.12 -8.07
C THR A 243 11.40 -2.99 -9.13
N PRO A 244 11.77 -4.28 -9.27
CA PRO A 244 11.15 -5.16 -10.24
C PRO A 244 9.68 -5.41 -9.91
N VAL A 245 8.88 -5.57 -10.97
CA VAL A 245 7.45 -5.90 -10.88
C VAL A 245 7.20 -7.26 -11.53
N LEU A 246 6.66 -8.20 -10.75
CA LEU A 246 6.19 -9.50 -11.23
C LEU A 246 4.66 -9.46 -11.34
N LYS A 247 4.12 -9.57 -12.55
CA LYS A 247 2.67 -9.62 -12.81
C LYS A 247 2.14 -11.04 -12.59
N CYS A 248 1.26 -11.18 -11.61
CA CYS A 248 0.67 -12.44 -11.20
C CYS A 248 -0.81 -12.47 -11.58
N TYR A 249 -1.15 -13.13 -12.68
CA TYR A 249 -2.51 -13.31 -13.15
C TYR A 249 -3.18 -14.42 -12.33
N ASN A 250 -3.96 -14.00 -11.35
CA ASN A 250 -4.70 -14.88 -10.45
C ASN A 250 -6.08 -15.22 -11.02
N LYS A 251 -6.70 -16.25 -10.46
CA LYS A 251 -7.98 -16.83 -10.91
C LYS A 251 -7.90 -17.42 -12.32
N ALA A 252 -6.71 -17.88 -12.70
CA ALA A 252 -6.48 -18.51 -14.01
C ALA A 252 -7.36 -19.76 -14.26
N ASP A 253 -7.97 -20.32 -13.23
CA ASP A 253 -8.94 -21.39 -13.32
C ASP A 253 -10.32 -20.97 -13.88
N LEU A 254 -10.55 -19.66 -14.06
CA LEU A 254 -11.79 -19.08 -14.57
C LEU A 254 -11.68 -18.56 -16.02
N VAL A 255 -10.51 -18.61 -16.62
CA VAL A 255 -10.24 -18.11 -17.98
C VAL A 255 -9.49 -19.14 -18.82
N TYR A 256 -9.46 -18.97 -20.12
CA TYR A 256 -8.63 -19.81 -20.97
C TYR A 256 -7.16 -19.40 -20.87
N SER A 257 -6.25 -20.37 -20.99
CA SER A 257 -4.80 -20.11 -20.90
C SER A 257 -4.31 -19.11 -21.94
N ASP A 258 -4.93 -19.09 -23.10
CA ASP A 258 -4.55 -18.23 -24.23
C ASP A 258 -4.93 -16.74 -24.01
N ASP A 259 -5.82 -16.47 -23.06
CA ASP A 259 -6.23 -15.12 -22.67
C ASP A 259 -5.22 -14.44 -21.71
N ILE A 260 -4.25 -15.21 -21.17
CA ILE A 260 -3.25 -14.69 -20.24
C ILE A 260 -1.95 -14.42 -21.00
N PRO A 261 -1.40 -13.19 -20.91
CA PRO A 261 -0.13 -12.86 -21.54
C PRO A 261 1.02 -13.76 -21.06
N VAL A 262 1.93 -14.09 -21.97
CA VAL A 262 3.13 -14.86 -21.66
C VAL A 262 4.35 -13.93 -21.69
N GLY A 263 5.19 -13.97 -20.66
CA GLY A 263 6.37 -13.11 -20.57
C GLY A 263 7.28 -13.45 -19.40
N LYS A 264 8.49 -12.92 -19.39
CA LYS A 264 9.52 -13.21 -18.38
C LYS A 264 9.06 -12.85 -16.95
N ASN A 265 8.30 -11.77 -16.79
CA ASN A 265 7.84 -11.28 -15.49
C ASN A 265 6.32 -11.48 -15.34
N ILE A 266 5.79 -12.56 -15.92
CA ILE A 266 4.37 -12.89 -15.87
C ILE A 266 4.22 -14.33 -15.40
N VAL A 267 3.29 -14.55 -14.44
CA VAL A 267 2.94 -15.87 -13.97
C VAL A 267 1.41 -15.98 -13.82
N ALA A 268 0.85 -17.08 -14.30
CA ALA A 268 -0.58 -17.39 -14.14
C ALA A 268 -0.76 -18.37 -13.00
N ILE A 269 -1.71 -18.07 -12.08
CA ILE A 269 -2.00 -18.90 -10.90
C ILE A 269 -3.49 -19.00 -10.60
N SER A 270 -3.86 -19.96 -9.76
CA SER A 270 -5.10 -19.89 -8.98
C SER A 270 -4.79 -20.02 -7.51
N ALA A 271 -4.76 -18.91 -6.78
CA ALA A 271 -4.51 -18.90 -5.35
C ALA A 271 -5.55 -19.71 -4.57
N LYS A 272 -6.82 -19.70 -5.00
CA LYS A 272 -7.90 -20.45 -4.35
C LYS A 272 -7.74 -21.96 -4.52
N ARG A 273 -7.22 -22.41 -5.66
CA ARG A 273 -7.04 -23.85 -5.97
C ARG A 273 -5.61 -24.34 -5.75
N GLY A 274 -4.68 -23.46 -5.39
CA GLY A 274 -3.28 -23.81 -5.23
C GLY A 274 -2.58 -24.16 -6.56
N ILE A 275 -3.10 -23.67 -7.70
CA ILE A 275 -2.54 -24.02 -9.02
C ILE A 275 -1.32 -23.13 -9.28
N ASN A 276 -0.22 -23.77 -9.73
CA ASN A 276 1.03 -23.16 -10.15
C ASN A 276 1.74 -22.33 -9.04
N MET A 277 1.61 -22.73 -7.77
CA MET A 277 2.30 -22.05 -6.66
C MET A 277 3.83 -22.21 -6.76
N ASP A 278 4.33 -23.39 -7.14
CA ASP A 278 5.77 -23.61 -7.35
C ASP A 278 6.33 -22.73 -8.49
N GLY A 279 5.54 -22.53 -9.56
CA GLY A 279 5.90 -21.63 -10.65
C GLY A 279 6.01 -20.18 -10.16
N LEU A 280 5.12 -19.76 -9.28
CA LEU A 280 5.17 -18.43 -8.66
C LEU A 280 6.41 -18.27 -7.77
N LEU A 281 6.72 -19.26 -6.92
CA LEU A 281 7.91 -19.22 -6.05
C LEU A 281 9.19 -19.10 -6.88
N LYS A 282 9.33 -19.90 -7.96
CA LYS A 282 10.47 -19.81 -8.89
C LYS A 282 10.54 -18.44 -9.58
N ALA A 283 9.40 -17.85 -9.94
CA ALA A 283 9.36 -16.53 -10.57
C ALA A 283 9.79 -15.43 -9.56
N ILE A 284 9.39 -15.51 -8.30
CA ILE A 284 9.83 -14.61 -7.22
C ILE A 284 11.35 -14.74 -7.03
N GLU A 285 11.87 -15.95 -6.90
CA GLU A 285 13.30 -16.20 -6.76
C GLU A 285 14.09 -15.63 -7.94
N SER A 286 13.65 -15.90 -9.16
CA SER A 286 14.28 -15.38 -10.39
C SER A 286 14.27 -13.84 -10.45
N ALA A 287 13.14 -13.21 -10.07
CA ALA A 287 13.02 -11.75 -10.08
C ALA A 287 13.93 -11.08 -9.04
N LEU A 288 14.03 -11.67 -7.84
CA LEU A 288 14.92 -11.19 -6.77
C LEU A 288 16.40 -11.41 -7.12
N ASN A 289 16.75 -12.55 -7.76
CA ASN A 289 18.12 -12.83 -8.16
C ASN A 289 18.58 -11.90 -9.30
N HIS A 290 17.68 -11.46 -10.17
CA HIS A 290 18.00 -10.46 -11.21
C HIS A 290 18.21 -9.05 -10.62
N ALA A 291 17.63 -8.75 -9.48
CA ALA A 291 17.82 -7.50 -8.75
C ALA A 291 19.07 -7.53 -7.84
N ARG A 292 19.68 -8.70 -7.66
CA ARG A 292 20.89 -8.91 -6.87
C ARG A 292 22.03 -9.34 -7.76
N HIS A 293 23.18 -8.69 -7.60
CA HIS A 293 24.40 -8.96 -8.35
C HIS A 293 25.36 -9.73 -7.44
N HIS A 294 25.76 -10.93 -7.88
CA HIS A 294 26.83 -11.67 -7.24
C HIS A 294 28.14 -11.19 -7.82
N ILE A 295 28.91 -10.45 -7.03
CA ILE A 295 30.15 -9.80 -7.46
C ILE A 295 31.32 -10.20 -6.58
N VAL A 296 32.50 -10.19 -7.18
CA VAL A 296 33.76 -10.18 -6.47
C VAL A 296 34.40 -8.82 -6.71
N VAL A 297 34.61 -8.08 -5.63
CA VAL A 297 35.22 -6.75 -5.69
C VAL A 297 36.60 -6.77 -5.06
N ARG A 298 37.53 -6.00 -5.59
CA ARG A 298 38.83 -5.72 -4.97
C ARG A 298 38.87 -4.25 -4.55
N LEU A 299 38.79 -4.02 -3.23
CA LEU A 299 38.81 -2.69 -2.66
C LEU A 299 40.23 -2.29 -2.23
N PRO A 300 40.71 -1.08 -2.52
CA PRO A 300 41.94 -0.56 -1.94
C PRO A 300 41.81 -0.50 -0.41
N TYR A 301 42.90 -0.72 0.30
CA TYR A 301 42.92 -0.64 1.79
C TYR A 301 42.46 0.69 2.34
N ALA A 302 42.61 1.79 1.58
CA ALA A 302 42.09 3.11 1.92
C ALA A 302 40.54 3.17 2.00
N MET A 303 39.83 2.19 1.42
CA MET A 303 38.38 2.11 1.41
C MET A 303 37.85 1.10 2.46
N GLY A 304 38.54 0.89 3.56
CA GLY A 304 38.12 -0.02 4.63
C GLY A 304 36.71 0.22 5.16
N GLY A 305 36.19 1.47 5.16
CA GLY A 305 34.81 1.78 5.51
C GLY A 305 33.76 1.20 4.54
N MET A 306 34.14 0.89 3.29
CA MET A 306 33.25 0.22 2.35
C MET A 306 33.02 -1.26 2.71
N VAL A 307 33.99 -1.89 3.40
CA VAL A 307 33.84 -3.27 3.91
C VAL A 307 32.71 -3.31 4.95
N GLU A 308 32.66 -2.32 5.84
CA GLU A 308 31.59 -2.19 6.83
C GLU A 308 30.24 -1.92 6.13
N THR A 309 30.21 -1.05 5.12
CA THR A 309 29.03 -0.80 4.31
C THR A 309 28.52 -2.07 3.60
N LEU A 310 29.43 -2.92 3.11
CA LEU A 310 29.08 -4.20 2.51
C LEU A 310 28.56 -5.21 3.56
N HIS A 311 29.13 -5.23 4.75
CA HIS A 311 28.61 -6.07 5.84
C HIS A 311 27.23 -5.63 6.31
N ASP A 312 26.93 -4.34 6.25
CA ASP A 312 25.64 -3.77 6.67
C ASP A 312 24.55 -3.88 5.58
N GLY A 313 24.93 -3.80 4.30
CA GLY A 313 23.99 -3.67 3.18
C GLY A 313 24.01 -4.81 2.15
N ALA A 314 24.89 -5.80 2.30
CA ALA A 314 25.03 -6.91 1.35
C ALA A 314 25.23 -8.26 2.05
N GLN A 315 24.97 -9.34 1.31
CA GLN A 315 25.31 -10.68 1.79
C GLN A 315 26.78 -10.98 1.44
N VAL A 316 27.70 -10.71 2.38
CA VAL A 316 29.12 -11.02 2.22
C VAL A 316 29.31 -12.52 2.41
N LYS A 317 29.86 -13.19 1.39
CA LYS A 317 30.17 -14.62 1.43
C LYS A 317 31.61 -14.89 1.86
N LYS A 318 32.56 -14.07 1.38
CA LYS A 318 33.96 -14.25 1.63
C LYS A 318 34.69 -12.89 1.67
N VAL A 319 35.68 -12.77 2.55
CA VAL A 319 36.59 -11.62 2.61
C VAL A 319 38.00 -12.15 2.68
N ASP A 320 38.86 -11.78 1.71
CA ASP A 320 40.26 -12.14 1.66
C ASP A 320 41.13 -10.87 1.65
N TYR A 321 42.15 -10.83 2.46
CA TYR A 321 43.14 -9.74 2.48
C TYR A 321 44.32 -10.15 1.63
N THR A 322 44.49 -9.53 0.47
CA THR A 322 45.57 -9.80 -0.48
C THR A 322 46.57 -8.63 -0.53
N PRO A 323 47.80 -8.81 -1.00
CA PRO A 323 48.73 -7.70 -1.12
C PRO A 323 48.24 -6.56 -2.01
N GLU A 324 47.28 -6.83 -2.89
CA GLU A 324 46.73 -5.87 -3.86
C GLU A 324 45.47 -5.15 -3.36
N GLY A 325 44.90 -5.56 -2.20
CA GLY A 325 43.71 -4.98 -1.62
C GLY A 325 42.83 -6.01 -0.90
N ILE A 326 41.63 -5.59 -0.52
CA ILE A 326 40.63 -6.43 0.16
C ILE A 326 39.71 -7.01 -0.91
N GLU A 327 39.76 -8.32 -1.11
CA GLU A 327 38.82 -9.02 -2.00
C GLU A 327 37.59 -9.47 -1.24
N ILE A 328 36.40 -9.11 -1.76
CA ILE A 328 35.14 -9.41 -1.12
C ILE A 328 34.23 -10.06 -2.15
N GLU A 329 33.78 -11.27 -1.86
CA GLU A 329 32.71 -11.93 -2.58
C GLU A 329 31.40 -11.63 -1.85
N ALA A 330 30.48 -10.95 -2.56
CA ALA A 330 29.22 -10.53 -1.98
C ALA A 330 28.07 -10.55 -2.99
N VAL A 331 26.86 -10.73 -2.49
CA VAL A 331 25.62 -10.50 -3.23
C VAL A 331 25.10 -9.13 -2.84
N VAL A 332 25.09 -8.21 -3.79
CA VAL A 332 24.75 -6.79 -3.60
C VAL A 332 23.46 -6.42 -4.35
N ASP A 333 22.78 -5.38 -3.89
CA ASP A 333 21.70 -4.74 -4.63
C ASP A 333 22.23 -3.85 -5.77
N GLY A 334 21.33 -3.35 -6.62
CA GLY A 334 21.68 -2.48 -7.75
C GLY A 334 22.38 -1.18 -7.34
N ILE A 335 22.14 -0.66 -6.13
CA ILE A 335 22.76 0.57 -5.62
C ILE A 335 24.22 0.31 -5.28
N LEU A 336 24.47 -0.73 -4.49
CA LEU A 336 25.84 -1.13 -4.14
C LEU A 336 26.60 -1.63 -5.36
N TYR A 337 25.96 -2.34 -6.28
CA TYR A 337 26.54 -2.71 -7.56
C TYR A 337 27.01 -1.48 -8.34
N GLY A 338 26.17 -0.44 -8.47
CA GLY A 338 26.55 0.80 -9.12
C GLY A 338 27.74 1.52 -8.47
N ARG A 339 27.80 1.53 -7.12
CA ARG A 339 28.90 2.15 -6.36
C ARG A 339 30.21 1.37 -6.46
N LEU A 340 30.11 0.04 -6.62
CA LEU A 340 31.25 -0.87 -6.63
C LEU A 340 31.73 -1.21 -8.04
N ARG A 341 31.05 -0.72 -9.07
CA ARG A 341 31.26 -1.09 -10.47
C ARG A 341 32.71 -1.00 -10.93
N GLU A 342 33.44 0.02 -10.46
CA GLU A 342 34.85 0.22 -10.80
C GLU A 342 35.82 -0.75 -10.10
N TYR A 343 35.34 -1.42 -9.05
CA TYR A 343 36.13 -2.35 -8.23
C TYR A 343 35.77 -3.81 -8.45
N ILE A 344 34.81 -4.08 -9.37
CA ILE A 344 34.37 -5.45 -9.68
C ILE A 344 35.47 -6.11 -10.51
N ILE A 345 35.96 -7.26 -9.98
CA ILE A 345 36.94 -8.11 -10.66
C ILE A 345 36.35 -9.42 -11.19
N GLY A 346 35.13 -9.75 -10.78
CA GLY A 346 34.38 -10.91 -11.23
C GLY A 346 32.90 -10.79 -10.95
N GLU A 347 32.07 -11.32 -11.84
CA GLU A 347 30.64 -11.54 -11.65
C GLU A 347 30.41 -13.06 -11.71
N CYS A 348 29.64 -13.60 -10.74
CA CYS A 348 29.39 -15.04 -10.63
C CYS A 348 27.93 -15.38 -10.97
#